data_45bbde8a42a5730fab21e42d85af9ca2
#
_entry.id   45bbde8a42a5730fab21e42d85af9ca2
#
_cell.length_a   1.000
_cell.length_b   1.000
_cell.length_c   1.000
_cell.angle_alpha   90.00
_cell.angle_beta   90.00
_cell.angle_gamma   90.00
#
_symmetry.space_group_name_H-M   'P 1'
#
loop_
_entity.id
_entity.type
_entity.pdbx_description
1 polymer ?
#
loop_
_entity_poly.entity_id
_entity_poly.type
_entity_poly.pdbx_seq_one_letter_code
_entity_poly.pdbx_strand_id
1 'polypeptide(L)'
;HCGVMGRVDIITGTLGKALGGASGGYTSAKKEIVELLRQRSRPYLFSNSVAPPIVGASIKALEFLTESTELRDKLAENTRFFREELGKIGLEVLPGEHPIVPVMF
;
A
#
# COMPACT_ATOMS: atom_id res chain seq x y z
N HIS A 1 6.44 -10.14 -3.49
CA HIS A 1 6.04 -9.95 -4.87
C HIS A 1 7.25 -9.67 -5.76
N CYS A 2 7.94 -8.56 -5.59
CA CYS A 2 9.09 -8.18 -6.44
C CYS A 2 10.42 -8.89 -6.08
N GLY A 3 10.48 -9.74 -5.07
CA GLY A 3 11.69 -10.45 -4.66
C GLY A 3 12.83 -9.54 -4.18
N VAL A 4 12.51 -8.36 -3.65
CA VAL A 4 13.50 -7.35 -3.23
C VAL A 4 13.66 -7.23 -1.72
N MET A 5 13.16 -8.21 -0.96
CA MET A 5 13.32 -8.24 0.49
C MET A 5 14.81 -8.17 0.87
N GLY A 6 15.15 -7.30 1.82
CA GLY A 6 16.53 -7.04 2.23
C GLY A 6 17.33 -6.08 1.34
N ARG A 7 16.77 -5.64 0.21
CA ARG A 7 17.39 -4.65 -0.70
C ARG A 7 16.80 -3.25 -0.57
N VAL A 8 15.75 -3.10 0.23
CA VAL A 8 15.06 -1.83 0.49
C VAL A 8 15.29 -1.47 1.95
N ASP A 9 15.88 -0.31 2.21
CA ASP A 9 16.21 0.15 3.55
C ASP A 9 15.06 0.87 4.25
N ILE A 10 14.21 1.57 3.48
CA ILE A 10 13.10 2.37 4.00
C ILE A 10 11.86 2.09 3.16
N ILE A 11 10.76 1.77 3.80
CA ILE A 11 9.44 1.62 3.19
C ILE A 11 8.50 2.63 3.81
N THR A 12 7.84 3.43 2.99
CA THR A 12 6.76 4.32 3.43
C THR A 12 5.45 3.84 2.84
N GLY A 13 4.37 3.99 3.59
CA GLY A 13 3.05 3.59 3.16
C GLY A 13 1.95 4.48 3.71
N THR A 14 0.79 4.41 3.08
CA THR A 14 -0.41 5.09 3.52
C THR A 14 -1.40 4.10 4.14
N LEU A 15 -2.09 4.54 5.18
CA LEU A 15 -3.17 3.79 5.84
C LEU A 15 -4.56 4.27 5.38
N GLY A 16 -4.62 5.27 4.50
CA GLY A 16 -5.86 5.86 4.02
C GLY A 16 -6.28 5.43 2.60
N LYS A 17 -5.76 4.31 2.09
CA LYS A 17 -6.08 3.79 0.75
C LYS A 17 -6.36 2.28 0.82
N ALA A 18 -5.74 1.48 -0.05
CA ALA A 18 -5.95 0.04 -0.12
C ALA A 18 -5.65 -0.71 1.19
N LEU A 19 -4.72 -0.23 1.99
CA LEU A 19 -4.42 -0.77 3.32
C LEU A 19 -5.34 -0.15 4.39
N GLY A 20 -6.57 -0.32 4.30
CA GLY A 20 -7.77 -0.08 5.07
C GLY A 20 -7.76 0.56 6.47
N GLY A 21 -6.80 1.37 6.86
CA GLY A 21 -6.75 1.98 8.20
C GLY A 21 -7.62 3.23 8.38
N ALA A 22 -8.12 3.83 7.34
CA ALA A 22 -8.90 5.07 7.22
C ALA A 22 -8.06 6.34 6.99
N SER A 23 -6.97 6.58 7.70
CA SER A 23 -6.09 7.74 7.47
C SER A 23 -4.69 7.52 8.03
N GLY A 24 -3.77 8.43 7.73
CA GLY A 24 -2.40 8.38 8.21
C GLY A 24 -1.47 7.57 7.30
N GLY A 25 -0.28 7.33 7.82
CA GLY A 25 0.76 6.59 7.12
C GLY A 25 1.82 6.10 8.08
N TYR A 26 2.80 5.41 7.54
CA TYR A 26 3.88 4.85 8.33
C TYR A 26 5.20 4.87 7.56
N THR A 27 6.29 4.81 8.30
CA THR A 27 7.61 4.51 7.80
C THR A 27 8.15 3.28 8.52
N SER A 28 8.58 2.29 7.77
CA SER A 28 9.24 1.08 8.26
C SER A 28 10.68 1.07 7.78
N ALA A 29 11.63 0.93 8.71
CA ALA A 29 13.06 0.94 8.44
C ALA A 29 13.82 0.26 9.58
N LYS A 30 15.16 0.21 9.47
CA LYS A 30 16.01 -0.18 10.59
C LYS A 30 15.79 0.73 11.80
N LYS A 31 15.98 0.20 13.00
CA LYS A 31 15.70 0.87 14.27
C LYS A 31 16.35 2.26 14.35
N GLU A 32 17.62 2.36 13.97
CA GLU A 32 18.39 3.59 14.03
C GLU A 32 17.79 4.70 13.14
N ILE A 33 17.27 4.32 11.97
CA ILE A 33 16.59 5.23 11.06
C ILE A 33 15.26 5.70 11.66
N VAL A 34 14.47 4.78 12.22
CA VAL A 34 13.19 5.12 12.86
C VAL A 34 13.39 6.03 14.06
N GLU A 35 14.41 5.76 14.89
CA GLU A 35 14.76 6.62 16.04
C GLU A 35 15.20 8.02 15.59
N LEU A 36 16.01 8.12 14.54
CA LEU A 36 16.38 9.41 13.95
C LEU A 36 15.17 10.18 13.44
N LEU A 37 14.26 9.51 12.71
CA LEU A 37 13.04 10.14 12.19
C LEU A 37 12.14 10.66 13.31
N ARG A 38 12.01 9.93 14.41
CA ARG A 38 11.24 10.39 15.59
C ARG A 38 11.78 11.68 16.19
N GLN A 39 13.09 11.94 16.08
CA GLN A 39 13.73 13.13 16.61
C GLN A 39 13.82 14.27 15.62
N ARG A 40 13.79 14.01 14.32
CA ARG A 40 14.13 14.98 13.28
C ARG A 40 13.07 15.19 12.21
N SER A 41 12.14 14.23 12.05
CA SER A 41 11.09 14.36 11.04
C SER A 41 10.06 15.41 11.45
N ARG A 42 10.02 16.51 10.72
CA ARG A 42 9.05 17.60 10.99
C ARG A 42 7.59 17.15 10.98
N PRO A 43 7.12 16.34 10.01
CA PRO A 43 5.76 15.83 10.05
C PRO A 43 5.45 15.06 11.33
N TYR A 44 6.37 14.24 11.82
CA TYR A 44 6.18 13.48 13.05
C TYR A 44 6.16 14.37 14.30
N LEU A 45 7.02 15.39 14.33
CA LEU A 45 7.15 16.28 15.49
C LEU A 45 6.01 17.31 15.60
N PHE A 46 5.46 17.75 14.46
CA PHE A 46 4.55 18.90 14.40
C PHE A 46 3.14 18.56 13.87
N SER A 47 2.88 17.30 13.49
CA SER A 47 1.55 16.85 13.12
C SER A 47 0.89 16.08 14.26
N ASN A 48 -0.43 16.03 14.25
CA ASN A 48 -1.17 15.18 15.19
C ASN A 48 -0.86 13.71 14.95
N SER A 49 -0.83 12.95 16.03
CA SER A 49 -0.70 11.49 15.99
C SER A 49 -1.92 10.84 15.31
N VAL A 50 -1.68 9.70 14.68
CA VAL A 50 -2.78 8.87 14.16
C VAL A 50 -3.65 8.42 15.33
N ALA A 51 -4.96 8.54 15.19
CA ALA A 51 -5.90 8.18 16.23
C ALA A 51 -5.80 6.68 16.61
N PRO A 52 -5.85 6.33 17.90
CA PRO A 52 -5.72 4.94 18.36
C PRO A 52 -6.64 3.93 17.67
N PRO A 53 -7.91 4.22 17.37
CA PRO A 53 -8.76 3.30 16.60
C PRO A 53 -8.24 3.00 15.20
N ILE A 54 -7.65 3.98 14.53
CA ILE A 54 -7.05 3.81 13.20
C ILE A 54 -5.81 2.90 13.30
N VAL A 55 -5.00 3.08 14.34
CA VAL A 55 -3.84 2.20 14.58
C VAL A 55 -4.30 0.76 14.81
N GLY A 56 -5.33 0.55 15.64
CA GLY A 56 -5.92 -0.76 15.90
C GLY A 56 -6.45 -1.42 14.61
N ALA A 57 -7.21 -0.68 13.80
CA ALA A 57 -7.71 -1.16 12.51
C ALA A 57 -6.57 -1.53 11.55
N SER A 58 -5.50 -0.72 11.52
CA SER A 58 -4.34 -0.97 10.67
C SER A 58 -3.57 -2.23 11.08
N ILE A 59 -3.40 -2.45 12.38
CA ILE A 59 -2.78 -3.67 12.91
C ILE A 59 -3.62 -4.88 12.49
N LYS A 60 -4.93 -4.82 12.64
CA LYS A 60 -5.83 -5.92 12.25
C LYS A 60 -5.81 -6.18 10.74
N ALA A 61 -5.74 -5.14 9.93
CA ALA A 61 -5.58 -5.28 8.48
C ALA A 61 -4.26 -5.99 8.10
N LEU A 62 -3.16 -5.68 8.78
CA LEU A 62 -1.88 -6.34 8.58
C LEU A 62 -1.90 -7.82 9.01
N GLU A 63 -2.61 -8.14 10.10
CA GLU A 63 -2.82 -9.54 10.51
C GLU A 63 -3.54 -10.32 9.41
N PHE A 64 -4.66 -9.83 8.88
CA PHE A 64 -5.37 -10.47 7.77
C PHE A 64 -4.50 -10.67 6.54
N LEU A 65 -3.69 -9.67 6.17
CA LEU A 65 -2.76 -9.77 5.04
C LEU A 65 -1.66 -10.81 5.26
N THR A 66 -1.33 -11.11 6.51
CA THR A 66 -0.34 -12.13 6.87
C THR A 66 -0.95 -13.52 6.87
N GLU A 67 -2.22 -13.65 7.28
CA GLU A 67 -2.94 -14.92 7.38
C GLU A 67 -3.38 -15.47 6.02
N SER A 68 -3.72 -14.59 5.04
CA SER A 68 -4.28 -15.01 3.75
C SER A 68 -3.82 -14.12 2.59
N THR A 69 -3.72 -14.71 1.41
CA THR A 69 -3.51 -14.02 0.14
C THR A 69 -4.80 -13.86 -0.68
N GLU A 70 -5.90 -14.46 -0.26
CA GLU A 70 -7.14 -14.60 -1.03
C GLU A 70 -7.65 -13.29 -1.65
N LEU A 71 -7.70 -12.22 -0.85
CA LEU A 71 -8.16 -10.91 -1.34
C LEU A 71 -7.20 -10.31 -2.37
N ARG A 72 -5.90 -10.53 -2.21
CA ARG A 72 -4.89 -10.07 -3.17
C ARG A 72 -4.95 -10.86 -4.47
N ASP A 73 -5.17 -12.16 -4.39
CA ASP A 73 -5.28 -13.06 -5.54
C ASP A 73 -6.55 -12.71 -6.34
N LYS A 74 -7.67 -12.50 -5.65
CA LYS A 74 -8.91 -12.00 -6.27
C LYS A 74 -8.73 -10.65 -6.95
N LEU A 75 -8.00 -9.72 -6.30
CA LEU A 75 -7.70 -8.42 -6.91
C LEU A 75 -6.86 -8.58 -8.19
N ALA A 76 -5.89 -9.49 -8.19
CA ALA A 76 -5.07 -9.76 -9.37
C ALA A 76 -5.89 -10.36 -10.52
N GLU A 77 -6.82 -11.28 -10.24
CA GLU A 77 -7.76 -11.82 -11.21
C GLU A 77 -8.67 -10.75 -11.79
N ASN A 78 -9.29 -9.94 -10.93
CA ASN A 78 -10.13 -8.83 -11.35
C ASN A 78 -9.37 -7.82 -12.22
N THR A 79 -8.11 -7.56 -11.89
CA THR A 79 -7.25 -6.65 -12.65
C THR A 79 -6.98 -7.18 -14.06
N ARG A 80 -6.66 -8.46 -14.19
CA ARG A 80 -6.47 -9.10 -15.51
C ARG A 80 -7.74 -9.05 -16.34
N PHE A 81 -8.84 -9.50 -15.76
CA PHE A 81 -10.15 -9.46 -16.42
C PHE A 81 -10.50 -8.05 -16.90
N PHE A 82 -10.37 -7.06 -16.03
CA PHE A 82 -10.69 -5.66 -16.37
C PHE A 82 -9.83 -5.13 -17.52
N ARG A 83 -8.52 -5.40 -17.52
CA ARG A 83 -7.62 -5.02 -18.61
C ARG A 83 -8.01 -5.66 -19.93
N GLU A 84 -8.31 -6.95 -19.91
CA GLU A 84 -8.73 -7.70 -21.09
C GLU A 84 -10.04 -7.15 -21.69
N GLU A 85 -11.03 -6.91 -20.85
CA GLU A 85 -12.33 -6.39 -21.32
C GLU A 85 -12.23 -4.96 -21.87
N LEU A 86 -11.43 -4.09 -21.25
CA LEU A 86 -11.18 -2.75 -21.79
C LEU A 86 -10.50 -2.81 -23.17
N GLY A 87 -9.54 -3.71 -23.37
CA GLY A 87 -8.91 -3.92 -24.67
C GLY A 87 -9.88 -4.42 -25.73
N LYS A 88 -10.82 -5.32 -25.39
CA LYS A 88 -11.83 -5.85 -26.32
C LYS A 88 -12.78 -4.78 -26.83
N ILE A 89 -13.10 -3.77 -26.03
CA ILE A 89 -13.93 -2.64 -26.45
C ILE A 89 -13.15 -1.51 -27.13
N GLY A 90 -11.85 -1.74 -27.40
CA GLY A 90 -11.03 -0.84 -28.20
C GLY A 90 -10.37 0.30 -27.44
N LEU A 91 -10.36 0.26 -26.09
CA LEU A 91 -9.64 1.24 -25.29
C LEU A 91 -8.15 0.89 -25.19
N GLU A 92 -7.30 1.92 -25.32
CA GLU A 92 -5.86 1.77 -25.12
C GLU A 92 -5.53 1.73 -23.63
N VAL A 93 -5.09 0.56 -23.16
CA VAL A 93 -4.69 0.32 -21.78
C VAL A 93 -3.17 0.22 -21.69
N LEU A 94 -2.54 1.08 -20.89
CA LEU A 94 -1.10 1.01 -20.67
C LEU A 94 -0.69 -0.34 -20.05
N PRO A 95 0.39 -0.98 -20.52
CA PRO A 95 0.83 -2.27 -19.99
C PRO A 95 1.19 -2.19 -18.52
N GLY A 96 0.99 -3.30 -17.79
CA GLY A 96 1.33 -3.42 -16.37
C GLY A 96 0.47 -4.45 -15.66
N GLU A 97 0.88 -4.79 -14.45
CA GLU A 97 0.21 -5.78 -13.58
C GLU A 97 -0.50 -5.12 -12.38
N HIS A 98 -0.32 -3.80 -12.22
CA HIS A 98 -0.88 -3.07 -11.10
C HIS A 98 -2.41 -2.96 -11.21
N PRO A 99 -3.16 -3.04 -10.08
CA PRO A 99 -4.62 -2.90 -10.06
C PRO A 99 -5.14 -1.53 -10.54
N ILE A 100 -4.32 -0.49 -10.46
CA ILE A 100 -4.63 0.78 -11.11
C ILE A 100 -4.37 0.62 -12.60
N VAL A 101 -5.41 0.84 -13.41
CA VAL A 101 -5.39 0.62 -14.85
C VAL A 101 -5.48 1.96 -15.57
N PRO A 102 -4.37 2.51 -16.07
CA PRO A 102 -4.41 3.73 -16.88
C PRO A 102 -5.03 3.44 -18.24
N VAL A 103 -6.01 4.26 -18.64
CA VAL A 103 -6.67 4.22 -19.94
C VAL A 103 -6.38 5.53 -20.65
N MET A 104 -5.94 5.45 -21.90
CA MET A 104 -5.64 6.62 -22.72
C MET A 104 -6.83 6.95 -23.63
N PHE A 105 -7.09 8.24 -23.82
CA PHE A 105 -8.17 8.75 -24.70
C PHE A 105 -7.59 9.67 -25.74
#